data_dd2e6e01498d40cd219461c83e0bf931
#
_entry.id   dd2e6e01498d40cd219461c83e0bf931
#
_cell.length_a   1.000
_cell.length_b   1.000
_cell.length_c   1.000
_cell.angle_alpha   90.00
_cell.angle_beta   90.00
_cell.angle_gamma   90.00
#
_symmetry.space_group_name_H-M   'P 1'
#
loop_
_entity.id
_entity.type
_entity.pdbx_description
1 polymer ?
#
loop_
_entity_poly.entity_id
_entity_poly.type
_entity_poly.pdbx_seq_one_letter_code
_entity_poly.pdbx_strand_id
1 'polypeptide(L)' 'MKSIGCLVRDQRKERGWSQSELAGKVGVSRLWIGHLEKGKESVETGLVMKTLKVLGLALNVSRQNEVRLEILEVVKPSP' A
#
# COMPACT_ATOMS: atom_id res chain seq x y z
N MET A 1 -13.24 -5.32 7.24
CA MET A 1 -11.94 -5.34 6.54
C MET A 1 -11.67 -3.97 5.94
N LYS A 2 -10.52 -3.41 6.21
CA LYS A 2 -10.17 -2.12 5.62
C LYS A 2 -9.84 -2.29 4.15
N SER A 3 -10.24 -1.32 3.33
CA SER A 3 -9.81 -1.31 1.94
C SER A 3 -8.30 -1.07 1.84
N ILE A 4 -7.73 -1.49 0.74
CA ILE A 4 -6.29 -1.26 0.47
C ILE A 4 -5.98 0.24 0.54
N GLY A 5 -6.83 1.07 -0.03
CA GLY A 5 -6.63 2.51 -0.02
C GLY A 5 -6.59 3.11 1.38
N CYS A 6 -7.50 2.68 2.26
CA CYS A 6 -7.50 3.13 3.64
C CYS A 6 -6.23 2.70 4.37
N LEU A 7 -5.81 1.46 4.17
CA LEU A 7 -4.60 0.94 4.82
C LEU A 7 -3.36 1.70 4.36
N VAL A 8 -3.26 1.96 3.06
CA VAL A 8 -2.14 2.75 2.51
C VAL A 8 -2.11 4.14 3.13
N ARG A 9 -3.27 4.79 3.20
CA ARG A 9 -3.35 6.12 3.80
C ARG A 9 -2.95 6.11 5.26
N ASP A 10 -3.46 5.17 6.03
CA ASP A 10 -3.15 5.08 7.46
C ASP A 10 -1.66 4.86 7.68
N GLN A 11 -1.06 3.94 6.95
CA GLN A 11 0.36 3.66 7.06
C GLN A 11 1.23 4.84 6.62
N ARG A 12 0.79 5.54 5.57
CA ARG A 12 1.49 6.74 5.13
C ARG A 12 1.48 7.82 6.23
N LYS A 13 0.32 8.04 6.83
CA LYS A 13 0.18 9.04 7.89
C LYS A 13 0.97 8.67 9.13
N GLU A 14 1.01 7.40 9.49
CA GLU A 14 1.82 6.95 10.61
C GLU A 14 3.30 7.27 10.43
N ARG A 15 3.78 7.26 9.20
CA ARG A 15 5.16 7.59 8.89
C ARG A 15 5.39 9.10 8.73
N GLY A 16 4.34 9.89 8.82
CA GLY A 16 4.42 11.33 8.62
C GLY A 16 4.70 11.73 7.19
N TRP A 17 4.36 10.88 6.22
CA TRP A 17 4.60 11.16 4.81
C TRP A 17 3.39 11.82 4.16
N SER A 18 3.67 12.78 3.27
CA SER A 18 2.64 13.32 2.38
C SER A 18 2.37 12.34 1.24
N GLN A 19 1.28 12.56 0.51
CA GLN A 19 1.02 11.78 -0.70
C GLN A 19 2.14 11.93 -1.72
N SER A 20 2.70 13.13 -1.84
CA SER A 20 3.83 13.38 -2.74
C SER A 20 5.08 12.62 -2.31
N GLU A 21 5.34 12.53 -1.02
CA GLU A 21 6.49 11.79 -0.53
C GLU A 21 6.35 10.29 -0.81
N LEU A 22 5.17 9.73 -0.54
CA LEU A 22 4.93 8.32 -0.86
C LEU A 22 5.03 8.08 -2.36
N ALA A 23 4.45 8.97 -3.17
CA ALA A 23 4.52 8.85 -4.63
C ALA A 23 5.96 8.83 -5.12
N GLY A 24 6.81 9.68 -4.59
CA GLY A 24 8.23 9.70 -4.94
C GLY A 24 8.94 8.40 -4.57
N LYS A 25 8.61 7.82 -3.43
CA LYS A 25 9.23 6.57 -2.97
C LYS A 25 8.78 5.37 -3.81
N VAL A 26 7.57 5.39 -4.29
CA VAL A 26 7.03 4.32 -5.14
C VAL A 26 7.43 4.51 -6.60
N GLY A 27 7.62 5.75 -7.02
CA GLY A 27 7.90 6.07 -8.42
C GLY A 27 6.64 6.27 -9.24
N VAL A 28 5.60 6.85 -8.64
CA VAL A 28 4.33 7.14 -9.29
C VAL A 28 3.96 8.60 -9.07
N SER A 29 2.88 9.05 -9.71
CA SER A 29 2.38 10.41 -9.50
C SER A 29 1.64 10.51 -8.18
N ARG A 30 1.61 11.72 -7.61
CA ARG A 30 0.80 12.00 -6.43
C ARG A 30 -0.69 11.72 -6.70
N LEU A 31 -1.14 12.04 -7.91
CA LEU A 31 -2.52 11.79 -8.31
C LEU A 31 -2.86 10.31 -8.23
N TRP A 32 -1.93 9.45 -8.66
CA TRP A 32 -2.11 8.00 -8.59
C TRP A 32 -2.28 7.54 -7.13
N ILE A 33 -1.44 8.05 -6.23
CA ILE A 33 -1.57 7.73 -4.79
C ILE A 33 -2.94 8.19 -4.28
N GLY A 34 -3.38 9.39 -4.65
CA GLY A 34 -4.70 9.87 -4.27
C GLY A 34 -5.83 8.95 -4.75
N HIS A 35 -5.74 8.46 -5.98
CA HIS A 35 -6.72 7.50 -6.51
C HIS A 35 -6.69 6.19 -5.73
N LEU A 36 -5.51 5.68 -5.43
CA LEU A 36 -5.38 4.45 -4.65
C LEU A 36 -6.02 4.60 -3.27
N GLU A 37 -5.74 5.70 -2.59
CA GLU A 37 -6.27 5.93 -1.24
C GLU A 37 -7.78 6.11 -1.22
N LYS A 38 -8.36 6.55 -2.32
CA LYS A 38 -9.81 6.69 -2.48
C LYS A 38 -10.49 5.39 -2.92
N GLY A 39 -9.73 4.36 -3.21
CA GLY A 39 -10.28 3.09 -3.64
C GLY A 39 -10.74 3.05 -5.10
N LYS A 40 -10.12 3.82 -5.97
CA LYS A 40 -10.44 3.79 -7.40
C LYS A 40 -10.09 2.44 -8.02
N GLU A 41 -11.01 1.90 -8.82
CA GLU A 41 -10.86 0.58 -9.41
C GLU A 41 -9.80 0.48 -10.49
N SER A 42 -9.40 1.59 -11.06
CA SER A 42 -8.49 1.62 -12.21
C SER A 42 -7.02 1.58 -11.87
N VAL A 43 -6.66 1.37 -10.60
CA VAL A 43 -5.25 1.33 -10.22
C VAL A 43 -4.62 -0.01 -10.62
N GLU A 44 -3.41 0.05 -11.15
CA GLU A 44 -2.69 -1.14 -11.60
C GLU A 44 -2.20 -1.97 -10.41
N THR A 45 -2.48 -3.27 -10.48
CA THR A 45 -2.12 -4.20 -9.40
C THR A 45 -0.61 -4.20 -9.12
N GLY A 46 0.21 -4.15 -10.16
CA GLY A 46 1.66 -4.14 -9.98
C GLY A 46 2.16 -2.93 -9.18
N LEU A 47 1.58 -1.76 -9.43
CA LEU A 47 1.92 -0.55 -8.70
C LEU A 47 1.37 -0.58 -7.27
N VAL A 48 0.20 -1.19 -7.08
CA VAL A 48 -0.34 -1.40 -5.73
C VAL A 48 0.60 -2.27 -4.90
N MET A 49 1.08 -3.36 -5.47
CA MET A 49 2.04 -4.25 -4.80
C MET A 49 3.32 -3.52 -4.44
N LYS A 50 3.83 -2.70 -5.35
CA LYS A 50 5.02 -1.91 -5.10
C LYS A 50 4.81 -0.91 -3.96
N THR A 51 3.65 -0.26 -3.93
CA THR A 51 3.28 0.68 -2.86
C THR A 51 3.25 -0.04 -1.51
N LEU A 52 2.65 -1.22 -1.47
CA LEU A 52 2.58 -2.01 -0.24
C LEU A 52 3.97 -2.42 0.24
N LYS A 53 4.87 -2.76 -0.67
CA LYS A 53 6.25 -3.10 -0.30
C LYS A 53 6.97 -1.91 0.31
N VAL A 54 6.79 -0.74 -0.25
CA VAL A 54 7.41 0.49 0.29
C VAL A 54 6.92 0.75 1.71
N LEU A 55 5.66 0.43 1.99
CA LEU A 55 5.07 0.59 3.32
C LEU A 55 5.32 -0.61 4.25
N GLY A 56 6.00 -1.64 3.78
CA GLY A 56 6.26 -2.83 4.58
C GLY A 56 5.03 -3.70 4.81
N LEU A 57 4.09 -3.68 3.88
CA LEU A 57 2.87 -4.47 3.95
C LEU A 57 2.94 -5.64 2.99
N ALA A 58 2.16 -6.69 3.26
CA ALA A 58 2.08 -7.85 2.40
C ALA A 58 0.62 -8.21 2.11
N LEU A 59 0.40 -8.74 0.90
CA LEU A 59 -0.89 -9.28 0.52
C LEU A 59 -0.87 -10.78 0.71
N ASN A 60 -1.84 -11.29 1.48
CA ASN A 60 -2.08 -12.72 1.57
C ASN A 60 -3.28 -13.08 0.71
N VAL A 61 -3.09 -14.04 -0.17
CA VAL A 61 -4.16 -14.58 -1.00
C VAL A 61 -4.60 -15.90 -0.37
N SER A 62 -5.85 -15.95 0.07
CA SER A 62 -6.40 -17.18 0.65
C SER A 62 -6.83 -18.15 -0.45
N ARG A 63 -7.07 -19.39 -0.06
CA ARG A 63 -7.53 -20.45 -0.98
C ARG A 63 -8.87 -20.15 -1.64
N GLN A 64 -9.64 -19.23 -1.10
CA GLN A 64 -10.97 -18.87 -1.59
C GLN A 64 -10.95 -17.64 -2.46
N ASN A 65 -9.80 -17.28 -2.99
CA ASN A 65 -9.61 -16.07 -3.78
C ASN A 65 -9.94 -14.78 -3.01
N GLU A 66 -9.91 -14.83 -1.71
CA GLU A 66 -10.01 -13.64 -0.89
C GLU A 66 -8.63 -13.05 -0.71
N VAL A 67 -8.55 -11.76 -0.97
CA VAL A 67 -7.31 -11.03 -0.71
C VAL A 67 -7.42 -10.41 0.68
N ARG A 68 -6.54 -10.83 1.57
CA ARG A 68 -6.42 -10.22 2.88
C ARG A 68 -5.18 -9.38 2.95
N LEU A 69 -5.36 -8.17 3.46
CA LEU A 69 -4.23 -7.36 3.83
C LEU A 69 -3.94 -7.59 5.30
N GLU A 70 -2.81 -8.16 5.58
CA GLU A 70 -2.31 -8.27 6.94
C GLU A 70 -1.10 -7.39 7.06
N ILE A 71 -1.05 -6.62 8.14
CA ILE A 71 0.16 -5.93 8.49
C ILE A 71 1.10 -6.99 9.06
N LEU A 72 1.91 -7.55 8.19
CA LEU A 72 3.00 -8.37 8.64
C LEU A 72 4.14 -7.43 8.95
N GLU A 73 4.55 -7.40 10.19
CA GLU A 73 5.84 -6.79 10.46
C GLU A 73 6.83 -7.46 9.54
N VAL A 74 7.28 -6.71 8.56
CA VAL A 74 8.39 -7.20 7.78
C VAL A 74 9.52 -7.38 8.75
N VAL A 75 9.83 -8.62 9.02
CA VAL A 75 10.98 -8.94 9.84
C VAL A 75 12.15 -8.25 9.17
N LYS A 76 12.59 -7.20 9.79
CA LYS A 76 13.77 -6.53 9.29
C LYS A 76 14.86 -7.56 9.18
N PRO A 77 15.51 -7.67 8.03
CA PRO A 77 16.68 -8.50 7.99
C PRO A 77 17.58 -8.05 9.12
N SER A 78 17.91 -8.95 9.98
CA SER A 78 18.78 -8.64 11.09
C SER A 78 20.01 -7.94 10.56
N PRO A 79 20.37 -6.86 11.19
CA PRO A 79 21.66 -6.29 10.87
C PRO A 79 22.74 -7.34 11.01
#